data_d8d17e6564e58504713b314b85a753a1
#
_entry.id   d8d17e6564e58504713b314b85a753a1
#
_cell.length_a   1.000
_cell.length_b   1.000
_cell.length_c   1.000
_cell.angle_alpha   90.00
_cell.angle_beta   90.00
_cell.angle_gamma   90.00
#
_symmetry.space_group_name_H-M   'P 1'
#
loop_
_entity.id
_entity.type
_entity.pdbx_description
1 polymer ?
#
loop_
_entity_poly.entity_id
_entity_poly.type
_entity_poly.pdbx_seq_one_letter_code
_entity_poly.pdbx_strand_id
1 'polypeptide(L)'
;MSHLSSFLNRVPLLPLALCLAVAIVFVVGPVARQRLAVDWPNQRMMIEAVVINEPVVKEKIVVVDLLTTQGNKKLKCRLVRDVRSEQVKLGDGLQIHSYINKVHAWKSGHFDYQRYMACHSFSGELLAKPGDWQHKQLSLADLSLLERTKLRFLMWRHQLLEHYRQWGVKDEAYGIVAAMTLGEKSQLDASLKETYSQVGASHVLALSGLHLMIIYTVISLFVGWRRFRTASQVLIVLSIWAFAFLVGLSPSVVRAAFMISIYALLSLGHRERMSVNTLMFTAIVMLLANPLSLYDMGFQLSFMAVLAILLFCPMLERLIPLHIQMEHRWLKALWGLTCVSLAAQIGTAPLIAYYFGRFATWFLLSNFVVIPLATLLLYLALISICTCWWSDLQALIVTALSAIVVFMNNLLEGISHLPLCSIEGIHLSTLQLGCIYLLIGSGYVLLSLRYPRFR
;
A
#
# COMPACT_ATOMS: atom_id res chain seq x y z
N MET A 1 10.87 -36.38 25.37
CA MET A 1 10.67 -35.11 26.08
C MET A 1 11.71 -34.05 25.75
N SER A 2 12.99 -34.40 25.51
CA SER A 2 14.07 -33.45 25.15
C SER A 2 13.85 -32.68 23.83
N HIS A 3 13.21 -33.28 22.84
CA HIS A 3 12.91 -32.62 21.55
C HIS A 3 11.78 -31.56 21.64
N LEU A 4 10.82 -31.77 22.53
CA LEU A 4 9.72 -30.82 22.75
C LEU A 4 10.20 -29.58 23.53
N SER A 5 11.08 -29.76 24.50
CA SER A 5 11.67 -28.66 25.27
C SER A 5 12.61 -27.78 24.39
N SER A 6 13.39 -28.42 23.51
CA SER A 6 14.23 -27.68 22.57
C SER A 6 13.40 -26.93 21.47
N PHE A 7 12.24 -27.47 21.11
CA PHE A 7 11.29 -26.80 20.22
C PHE A 7 10.63 -25.61 20.91
N LEU A 8 10.14 -25.78 22.15
CA LEU A 8 9.52 -24.71 22.93
C LEU A 8 10.49 -23.57 23.27
N ASN A 9 11.76 -23.88 23.55
CA ASN A 9 12.80 -22.85 23.74
C ASN A 9 13.20 -22.10 22.49
N ARG A 10 12.81 -22.59 21.30
CA ARG A 10 13.02 -21.92 19.99
C ARG A 10 11.77 -21.24 19.46
N VAL A 11 10.60 -21.45 20.08
CA VAL A 11 9.37 -20.73 19.71
C VAL A 11 9.58 -19.27 20.12
N PRO A 12 9.67 -18.35 19.17
CA PRO A 12 9.82 -16.95 19.52
C PRO A 12 8.60 -16.51 20.31
N LEU A 13 8.81 -15.84 21.46
CA LEU A 13 7.74 -15.32 22.32
C LEU A 13 6.81 -14.33 21.58
N LEU A 14 7.30 -13.68 20.53
CA LEU A 14 6.57 -12.70 19.73
C LEU A 14 5.37 -13.29 18.96
N PRO A 15 5.41 -14.45 18.29
CA PRO A 15 4.21 -15.05 17.71
C PRO A 15 3.11 -15.33 18.73
N LEU A 16 3.47 -15.77 19.93
CA LEU A 16 2.50 -15.97 21.00
C LEU A 16 1.89 -14.65 21.47
N ALA A 17 2.71 -13.61 21.61
CA ALA A 17 2.24 -12.26 21.93
C ALA A 17 1.35 -11.68 20.82
N LEU A 18 1.64 -11.98 19.56
CA LEU A 18 0.76 -11.59 18.45
C LEU A 18 -0.58 -12.31 18.49
N CYS A 19 -0.60 -13.63 18.76
CA CYS A 19 -1.85 -14.36 18.95
C CYS A 19 -2.69 -13.75 20.07
N LEU A 20 -2.06 -13.35 21.17
CA LEU A 20 -2.72 -12.64 22.26
C LEU A 20 -3.23 -11.26 21.83
N ALA A 21 -2.44 -10.48 21.09
CA ALA A 21 -2.84 -9.17 20.57
C ALA A 21 -4.01 -9.29 19.59
N VAL A 22 -4.00 -10.29 18.71
CA VAL A 22 -5.10 -10.59 17.80
C VAL A 22 -6.36 -10.96 18.58
N ALA A 23 -6.26 -11.80 19.62
CA ALA A 23 -7.39 -12.14 20.48
C ALA A 23 -7.97 -10.91 21.18
N ILE A 24 -7.13 -10.01 21.71
CA ILE A 24 -7.54 -8.74 22.29
C ILE A 24 -8.28 -7.88 21.25
N VAL A 25 -7.78 -7.81 20.00
CA VAL A 25 -8.42 -7.06 18.92
C VAL A 25 -9.80 -7.62 18.56
N PHE A 26 -9.97 -8.94 18.55
CA PHE A 26 -11.29 -9.54 18.36
C PHE A 26 -12.29 -9.14 19.45
N VAL A 27 -11.84 -8.94 20.67
CA VAL A 27 -12.70 -8.46 21.76
C VAL A 27 -12.91 -6.94 21.69
N VAL A 28 -11.84 -6.18 21.44
CA VAL A 28 -11.87 -4.71 21.44
C VAL A 28 -12.37 -4.12 20.12
N GLY A 29 -12.19 -4.84 19.01
CA GLY A 29 -12.55 -4.39 17.67
C GLY A 29 -14.02 -3.97 17.51
N PRO A 30 -15.02 -4.72 18.00
CA PRO A 30 -16.43 -4.33 18.01
C PRO A 30 -16.67 -3.05 18.82
N VAL A 31 -16.04 -2.92 19.99
CA VAL A 31 -16.14 -1.74 20.86
C VAL A 31 -15.49 -0.51 20.22
N ALA A 32 -14.33 -0.67 19.59
CA ALA A 32 -13.67 0.40 18.87
C ALA A 32 -14.52 0.87 17.66
N ARG A 33 -15.21 -0.06 17.00
CA ARG A 33 -16.13 0.25 15.90
C ARG A 33 -17.33 1.06 16.36
N GLN A 34 -17.90 0.74 17.52
CA GLN A 34 -18.98 1.53 18.13
C GLN A 34 -18.52 2.95 18.51
N ARG A 35 -17.29 3.10 19.01
CA ARG A 35 -16.70 4.42 19.34
C ARG A 35 -16.44 5.30 18.11
N LEU A 36 -16.15 4.69 16.94
CA LEU A 36 -16.00 5.41 15.68
C LEU A 36 -17.34 5.76 15.03
N ALA A 37 -18.42 5.05 15.39
CA ALA A 37 -19.78 5.38 14.97
C ALA A 37 -20.27 6.60 15.77
N VAL A 38 -19.93 7.79 15.28
CA VAL A 38 -20.44 9.03 15.84
C VAL A 38 -21.93 9.11 15.52
N ASP A 39 -22.78 9.31 16.56
CA ASP A 39 -24.19 9.63 16.34
C ASP A 39 -24.30 11.11 15.95
N TRP A 40 -24.56 11.34 14.68
CA TRP A 40 -24.81 12.67 14.17
C TRP A 40 -26.28 13.03 14.37
N PRO A 41 -26.60 14.27 14.79
CA PRO A 41 -27.98 14.73 14.89
C PRO A 41 -28.68 14.65 13.54
N ASN A 42 -29.91 14.18 13.51
CA ASN A 42 -30.73 14.12 12.29
C ASN A 42 -31.29 15.51 11.92
N GLN A 43 -30.42 16.47 11.78
CA GLN A 43 -30.72 17.84 11.37
C GLN A 43 -29.64 18.38 10.44
N ARG A 44 -29.98 19.37 9.63
CA ARG A 44 -28.95 20.06 8.83
C ARG A 44 -28.00 20.81 9.75
N MET A 45 -26.72 20.57 9.56
CA MET A 45 -25.66 21.19 10.34
C MET A 45 -24.77 22.02 9.42
N MET A 46 -24.27 23.12 9.94
CA MET A 46 -23.21 23.89 9.33
C MET A 46 -21.87 23.25 9.70
N ILE A 47 -21.15 22.79 8.71
CA ILE A 47 -19.88 22.08 8.85
C ILE A 47 -18.79 22.88 8.17
N GLU A 48 -17.74 23.21 8.89
CA GLU A 48 -16.52 23.78 8.35
C GLU A 48 -15.47 22.69 8.27
N ALA A 49 -14.95 22.46 7.06
CA ALA A 49 -14.02 21.37 6.83
C ALA A 49 -13.01 21.71 5.72
N VAL A 50 -11.84 21.11 5.80
CA VAL A 50 -10.76 21.26 4.82
C VAL A 50 -10.70 20.00 3.95
N VAL A 51 -10.50 20.16 2.66
CA VAL A 51 -10.30 19.07 1.69
C VAL A 51 -8.91 18.45 1.91
N ILE A 52 -8.89 17.17 2.26
CA ILE A 52 -7.65 16.47 2.67
C ILE A 52 -7.10 15.48 1.64
N ASN A 53 -7.81 15.26 0.52
CA ASN A 53 -7.36 14.44 -0.60
C ASN A 53 -7.73 15.11 -1.91
N GLU A 54 -7.09 14.68 -3.01
CA GLU A 54 -7.47 15.12 -4.36
C GLU A 54 -8.93 14.78 -4.64
N PRO A 55 -9.74 15.76 -5.09
CA PRO A 55 -11.12 15.53 -5.50
C PRO A 55 -11.20 14.55 -6.68
N VAL A 56 -12.11 13.58 -6.59
CA VAL A 56 -12.34 12.60 -7.65
C VAL A 56 -13.61 12.97 -8.40
N VAL A 57 -13.44 13.48 -9.63
CA VAL A 57 -14.56 13.84 -10.51
C VAL A 57 -15.14 12.57 -11.14
N LYS A 58 -16.44 12.35 -10.95
CA LYS A 58 -17.22 11.28 -11.57
C LYS A 58 -18.33 11.92 -12.45
N GLU A 59 -19.05 11.11 -13.22
CA GLU A 59 -20.07 11.61 -14.15
C GLU A 59 -21.07 12.59 -13.51
N LYS A 60 -21.59 12.28 -12.33
CA LYS A 60 -22.66 13.06 -11.66
C LYS A 60 -22.25 13.73 -10.35
N ILE A 61 -21.11 13.35 -9.81
CA ILE A 61 -20.65 13.82 -8.48
C ILE A 61 -19.15 14.03 -8.44
N VAL A 62 -18.72 14.94 -7.59
CA VAL A 62 -17.32 15.09 -7.18
C VAL A 62 -17.18 14.55 -5.76
N VAL A 63 -16.33 13.56 -5.59
CA VAL A 63 -16.08 12.93 -4.28
C VAL A 63 -14.89 13.59 -3.64
N VAL A 64 -15.07 14.13 -2.45
CA VAL A 64 -14.03 14.80 -1.66
C VAL A 64 -13.97 14.20 -0.25
N ASP A 65 -12.76 14.05 0.27
CA ASP A 65 -12.54 13.67 1.66
C ASP A 65 -12.31 14.94 2.48
N LEU A 66 -13.11 15.11 3.51
CA LEU A 66 -13.13 16.31 4.35
C LEU A 66 -12.62 16.01 5.76
N LEU A 67 -11.91 16.95 6.34
CA LEU A 67 -11.55 16.97 7.74
C LEU A 67 -12.23 18.18 8.41
N THR A 68 -13.10 17.92 9.37
CA THR A 68 -13.78 19.00 10.08
C THR A 68 -12.79 19.78 10.97
N THR A 69 -12.90 21.09 11.00
CA THR A 69 -12.11 21.96 11.89
C THR A 69 -12.46 21.72 13.35
N GLN A 70 -13.73 21.45 13.64
CA GLN A 70 -14.19 21.08 14.97
C GLN A 70 -14.15 19.55 15.15
N GLY A 71 -13.28 19.07 16.03
CA GLY A 71 -13.18 17.66 16.42
C GLY A 71 -12.38 16.76 15.48
N ASN A 72 -11.72 17.29 14.44
CA ASN A 72 -10.86 16.55 13.50
C ASN A 72 -11.47 15.25 12.96
N LYS A 73 -12.77 15.27 12.63
CA LYS A 73 -13.49 14.09 12.11
C LYS A 73 -13.40 14.03 10.60
N LYS A 74 -13.11 12.85 10.07
CA LYS A 74 -13.07 12.61 8.62
C LYS A 74 -14.46 12.29 8.09
N LEU A 75 -14.88 13.01 7.05
CA LEU A 75 -16.17 12.83 6.39
C LEU A 75 -15.95 12.58 4.90
N LYS A 76 -16.77 11.69 4.33
CA LYS A 76 -16.82 11.47 2.88
C LYS A 76 -17.91 12.37 2.32
N CYS A 77 -17.55 13.34 1.50
CA CYS A 77 -18.49 14.25 0.89
C CYS A 77 -18.67 13.92 -0.59
N ARG A 78 -19.93 13.91 -1.03
CA ARG A 78 -20.32 13.82 -2.44
C ARG A 78 -20.95 15.15 -2.83
N LEU A 79 -20.20 15.97 -3.55
CA LEU A 79 -20.74 17.20 -4.14
C LEU A 79 -21.45 16.85 -5.44
N VAL A 80 -22.64 17.36 -5.67
CA VAL A 80 -23.30 17.25 -6.99
C VAL A 80 -22.46 18.04 -7.98
N ARG A 81 -22.14 17.43 -9.13
CA ARG A 81 -21.22 17.99 -10.13
C ARG A 81 -21.78 19.29 -10.71
N ASP A 82 -21.03 20.35 -10.59
CA ASP A 82 -21.23 21.66 -11.22
C ASP A 82 -19.87 22.31 -11.50
N VAL A 83 -19.86 23.45 -12.17
CA VAL A 83 -18.61 24.16 -12.51
C VAL A 83 -17.78 24.51 -11.28
N ARG A 84 -18.43 24.81 -10.14
CA ARG A 84 -17.74 25.16 -8.90
C ARG A 84 -17.15 23.93 -8.21
N SER A 85 -17.87 22.80 -8.21
CA SER A 85 -17.41 21.55 -7.57
C SER A 85 -16.21 20.94 -8.31
N GLU A 86 -16.06 21.16 -9.62
CA GLU A 86 -14.90 20.76 -10.40
C GLU A 86 -13.65 21.61 -10.09
N GLN A 87 -13.84 22.83 -9.57
CA GLN A 87 -12.75 23.74 -9.21
C GLN A 87 -12.21 23.50 -7.78
N VAL A 88 -12.89 22.66 -6.99
CA VAL A 88 -12.44 22.33 -5.64
C VAL A 88 -11.07 21.66 -5.69
N LYS A 89 -10.14 22.16 -4.86
CA LYS A 89 -8.76 21.67 -4.80
C LYS A 89 -8.42 21.14 -3.42
N LEU A 90 -7.36 20.37 -3.38
CA LEU A 90 -6.73 19.95 -2.13
C LEU A 90 -6.35 21.17 -1.26
N GLY A 91 -6.74 21.15 0.00
CA GLY A 91 -6.48 22.23 0.93
C GLY A 91 -7.56 23.31 0.98
N ASP A 92 -8.54 23.29 0.08
CA ASP A 92 -9.64 24.24 0.11
C ASP A 92 -10.48 24.05 1.38
N GLY A 93 -10.84 25.19 1.98
CA GLY A 93 -11.84 25.21 3.03
C GLY A 93 -13.24 25.27 2.45
N LEU A 94 -14.11 24.42 2.94
CA LEU A 94 -15.52 24.37 2.58
C LEU A 94 -16.41 24.59 3.79
N GLN A 95 -17.44 25.41 3.63
CA GLN A 95 -18.56 25.52 4.54
C GLN A 95 -19.76 24.86 3.91
N ILE A 96 -20.29 23.83 4.57
CA ILE A 96 -21.34 22.96 4.03
C ILE A 96 -22.52 22.92 5.00
N HIS A 97 -23.72 23.12 4.50
CA HIS A 97 -24.96 23.02 5.27
C HIS A 97 -25.76 21.79 4.82
N SER A 98 -25.52 20.65 5.45
CA SER A 98 -26.10 19.37 5.03
C SER A 98 -26.36 18.45 6.21
N TYR A 99 -27.07 17.33 5.93
CA TYR A 99 -27.18 16.21 6.85
C TYR A 99 -25.90 15.36 6.80
N ILE A 100 -25.39 14.98 7.98
CA ILE A 100 -24.33 13.97 8.06
C ILE A 100 -25.00 12.62 8.32
N ASN A 101 -24.89 11.72 7.37
CA ASN A 101 -25.41 10.37 7.47
C ASN A 101 -24.36 9.42 8.03
N LYS A 102 -24.80 8.38 8.75
CA LYS A 102 -23.93 7.25 9.07
C LYS A 102 -23.46 6.61 7.76
N VAL A 103 -22.24 6.08 7.77
CA VAL A 103 -21.70 5.38 6.61
C VAL A 103 -22.65 4.28 6.16
N HIS A 104 -23.01 4.30 4.88
CA HIS A 104 -23.95 3.35 4.31
C HIS A 104 -23.47 1.91 4.45
N ALA A 105 -24.33 1.04 4.98
CA ALA A 105 -24.04 -0.37 5.12
C ALA A 105 -24.22 -1.08 3.77
N TRP A 106 -23.12 -1.18 3.01
CA TRP A 106 -23.09 -1.89 1.74
C TRP A 106 -22.06 -3.01 1.77
N LYS A 107 -22.46 -4.17 1.28
CA LYS A 107 -21.58 -5.35 1.17
C LYS A 107 -21.63 -5.89 -0.25
N SER A 108 -20.46 -6.22 -0.77
CA SER A 108 -20.31 -6.92 -2.04
C SER A 108 -19.35 -8.10 -1.81
N GLY A 109 -19.88 -9.32 -1.89
CA GLY A 109 -19.14 -10.50 -1.48
C GLY A 109 -18.64 -10.40 -0.04
N HIS A 110 -17.33 -10.51 0.16
CA HIS A 110 -16.69 -10.38 1.46
C HIS A 110 -16.25 -8.92 1.80
N PHE A 111 -16.44 -7.98 0.88
CA PHE A 111 -16.12 -6.57 1.11
C PHE A 111 -17.26 -5.88 1.87
N ASP A 112 -16.95 -5.32 3.03
CA ASP A 112 -17.86 -4.55 3.89
C ASP A 112 -17.42 -3.08 3.86
N TYR A 113 -18.18 -2.25 3.15
CA TYR A 113 -17.86 -0.82 2.95
C TYR A 113 -17.85 -0.04 4.27
N GLN A 114 -18.80 -0.32 5.17
CA GLN A 114 -18.86 0.33 6.47
C GLN A 114 -17.60 0.03 7.31
N ARG A 115 -17.17 -1.24 7.28
CA ARG A 115 -15.94 -1.67 7.94
C ARG A 115 -14.70 -1.00 7.32
N TYR A 116 -14.64 -0.93 6.00
CA TYR A 116 -13.56 -0.24 5.28
C TYR A 116 -13.46 1.24 5.71
N MET A 117 -14.58 1.96 5.73
CA MET A 117 -14.63 3.35 6.14
C MET A 117 -14.19 3.53 7.61
N ALA A 118 -14.61 2.62 8.51
CA ALA A 118 -14.19 2.63 9.91
C ALA A 118 -12.67 2.39 10.07
N CYS A 119 -12.08 1.45 9.29
CA CYS A 119 -10.63 1.23 9.28
C CYS A 119 -9.84 2.49 8.87
N HIS A 120 -10.43 3.32 8.00
CA HIS A 120 -9.84 4.58 7.51
C HIS A 120 -10.26 5.81 8.32
N SER A 121 -10.91 5.59 9.47
CA SER A 121 -11.34 6.63 10.42
C SER A 121 -12.37 7.61 9.86
N PHE A 122 -13.17 7.21 8.88
CA PHE A 122 -14.31 8.01 8.44
C PHE A 122 -15.47 7.86 9.41
N SER A 123 -16.04 8.99 9.83
CA SER A 123 -17.10 9.07 10.83
C SER A 123 -18.49 9.25 10.22
N GLY A 124 -18.60 9.56 8.94
CA GLY A 124 -19.87 9.77 8.27
C GLY A 124 -19.72 10.14 6.80
N GLU A 125 -20.88 10.21 6.14
CA GLU A 125 -21.03 10.61 4.74
C GLU A 125 -22.01 11.75 4.62
N LEU A 126 -21.77 12.63 3.66
CA LEU A 126 -22.73 13.71 3.33
C LEU A 126 -22.86 13.90 1.83
N LEU A 127 -24.03 14.37 1.42
CA LEU A 127 -24.32 14.79 0.06
C LEU A 127 -24.62 16.30 0.08
N ALA A 128 -23.93 17.08 -0.72
CA ALA A 128 -24.17 18.50 -0.83
C ALA A 128 -24.56 18.87 -2.27
N LYS A 129 -25.67 19.59 -2.41
CA LYS A 129 -26.13 20.18 -3.67
C LYS A 129 -25.42 21.51 -3.90
N PRO A 130 -25.45 22.08 -5.13
CA PRO A 130 -24.74 23.33 -5.45
C PRO A 130 -25.04 24.52 -4.56
N GLY A 131 -26.24 24.58 -3.93
CA GLY A 131 -26.61 25.65 -2.98
C GLY A 131 -26.28 25.37 -1.51
N ASP A 132 -25.87 24.16 -1.19
CA ASP A 132 -25.65 23.72 0.18
C ASP A 132 -24.21 23.96 0.66
N TRP A 133 -23.31 24.46 -0.20
CA TRP A 133 -21.92 24.64 0.14
C TRP A 133 -21.30 25.87 -0.51
N GLN A 134 -20.25 26.40 0.12
CA GLN A 134 -19.46 27.52 -0.39
C GLN A 134 -18.00 27.40 0.00
N HIS A 135 -17.11 27.98 -0.78
CA HIS A 135 -15.71 28.13 -0.41
C HIS A 135 -15.58 29.08 0.76
N LYS A 136 -14.78 28.69 1.74
CA LYS A 136 -14.43 29.52 2.90
C LYS A 136 -12.94 29.42 3.16
N GLN A 137 -12.28 30.56 3.32
CA GLN A 137 -10.90 30.56 3.80
C GLN A 137 -10.88 30.10 5.26
N LEU A 138 -10.38 28.91 5.49
CA LEU A 138 -10.23 28.35 6.83
C LEU A 138 -8.77 28.39 7.26
N SER A 139 -8.54 28.71 8.52
CA SER A 139 -7.19 28.66 9.07
C SER A 139 -6.75 27.19 9.25
N LEU A 140 -5.63 26.84 8.66
CA LEU A 140 -5.01 25.53 8.91
C LEU A 140 -4.50 25.40 10.34
N ALA A 141 -4.50 26.49 11.12
CA ALA A 141 -4.07 26.49 12.51
C ALA A 141 -4.97 25.63 13.42
N ASP A 142 -6.23 25.44 13.04
CA ASP A 142 -7.20 24.67 13.80
C ASP A 142 -7.01 23.14 13.63
N LEU A 143 -6.18 22.71 12.64
CA LEU A 143 -5.85 21.32 12.42
C LEU A 143 -4.71 20.85 13.32
N SER A 144 -4.69 19.55 13.65
CA SER A 144 -3.57 18.96 14.39
C SER A 144 -2.25 19.11 13.61
N LEU A 145 -1.11 19.12 14.32
CA LEU A 145 0.21 19.22 13.69
C LEU A 145 0.43 18.13 12.64
N LEU A 146 -0.03 16.91 12.90
CA LEU A 146 0.11 15.78 11.97
C LEU A 146 -0.69 16.02 10.68
N GLU A 147 -1.95 16.43 10.79
CA GLU A 147 -2.81 16.66 9.60
C GLU A 147 -2.33 17.90 8.81
N ARG A 148 -1.85 18.93 9.49
CA ARG A 148 -1.24 20.10 8.85
C ARG A 148 0.02 19.74 8.08
N THR A 149 0.90 18.94 8.68
CA THR A 149 2.11 18.44 8.01
C THR A 149 1.74 17.56 6.81
N LYS A 150 0.82 16.63 6.98
CA LYS A 150 0.30 15.78 5.91
C LYS A 150 -0.23 16.62 4.74
N LEU A 151 -1.05 17.61 5.03
CA LEU A 151 -1.64 18.49 4.01
C LEU A 151 -0.57 19.25 3.21
N ARG A 152 0.46 19.81 3.89
CA ARG A 152 1.59 20.46 3.22
C ARG A 152 2.32 19.51 2.26
N PHE A 153 2.60 18.28 2.69
CA PHE A 153 3.24 17.29 1.83
C PHE A 153 2.36 16.89 0.64
N LEU A 154 1.04 16.79 0.83
CA LEU A 154 0.10 16.53 -0.27
C LEU A 154 0.04 17.70 -1.27
N MET A 155 0.16 18.96 -0.80
CA MET A 155 0.28 20.11 -1.69
C MET A 155 1.59 20.06 -2.51
N TRP A 156 2.71 19.66 -1.89
CA TRP A 156 3.95 19.43 -2.64
C TRP A 156 3.81 18.27 -3.63
N ARG A 157 3.10 17.18 -3.27
CA ARG A 157 2.76 16.11 -4.21
C ARG A 157 2.01 16.65 -5.43
N HIS A 158 1.01 17.48 -5.20
CA HIS A 158 0.24 18.11 -6.28
C HIS A 158 1.13 18.93 -7.22
N GLN A 159 2.05 19.73 -6.68
CA GLN A 159 3.02 20.48 -7.47
C GLN A 159 3.93 19.57 -8.31
N LEU A 160 4.42 18.46 -7.73
CA LEU A 160 5.21 17.48 -8.47
C LEU A 160 4.42 16.81 -9.60
N LEU A 161 3.13 16.54 -9.39
CA LEU A 161 2.23 16.00 -10.42
C LEU A 161 2.04 16.98 -11.57
N GLU A 162 1.87 18.27 -11.27
CA GLU A 162 1.80 19.32 -12.30
C GLU A 162 3.13 19.47 -13.06
N HIS A 163 4.27 19.31 -12.39
CA HIS A 163 5.57 19.29 -13.08
C HIS A 163 5.67 18.13 -14.08
N TYR A 164 5.21 16.89 -13.74
CA TYR A 164 5.20 15.79 -14.72
C TYR A 164 4.39 16.12 -15.97
N ARG A 165 3.26 16.83 -15.84
CA ARG A 165 2.46 17.32 -16.99
C ARG A 165 3.22 18.36 -17.81
N GLN A 166 3.84 19.32 -17.14
CA GLN A 166 4.65 20.37 -17.79
C GLN A 166 5.85 19.80 -18.53
N TRP A 167 6.47 18.74 -18.02
CA TRP A 167 7.58 18.03 -18.64
C TRP A 167 7.15 17.17 -19.84
N GLY A 168 5.86 17.05 -20.10
CA GLY A 168 5.32 16.39 -21.28
C GLY A 168 4.91 14.94 -21.10
N VAL A 169 4.81 14.45 -19.85
CA VAL A 169 4.19 13.14 -19.58
C VAL A 169 2.68 13.27 -19.75
N LYS A 170 2.08 12.53 -20.69
CA LYS A 170 0.67 12.66 -21.08
C LYS A 170 -0.08 11.34 -20.97
N ASP A 171 -1.40 11.42 -20.95
CA ASP A 171 -2.35 10.32 -21.11
C ASP A 171 -2.11 9.15 -20.12
N GLU A 172 -2.15 7.94 -20.61
CA GLU A 172 -1.93 6.74 -19.80
C GLU A 172 -0.57 6.72 -19.08
N ALA A 173 0.48 7.24 -19.75
CA ALA A 173 1.82 7.31 -19.14
C ALA A 173 1.80 8.19 -17.90
N TYR A 174 1.09 9.32 -17.94
CA TYR A 174 0.93 10.18 -16.77
C TYR A 174 0.20 9.45 -15.63
N GLY A 175 -0.92 8.76 -15.93
CA GLY A 175 -1.67 8.01 -14.94
C GLY A 175 -0.81 6.97 -14.21
N ILE A 176 0.00 6.21 -14.96
CA ILE A 176 0.88 5.17 -14.40
C ILE A 176 2.04 5.79 -13.62
N VAL A 177 2.74 6.78 -14.17
CA VAL A 177 3.84 7.47 -13.48
C VAL A 177 3.33 8.09 -12.18
N ALA A 178 2.20 8.80 -12.21
CA ALA A 178 1.59 9.42 -11.04
C ALA A 178 1.21 8.38 -9.97
N ALA A 179 0.62 7.24 -10.38
CA ALA A 179 0.24 6.17 -9.45
C ALA A 179 1.45 5.49 -8.83
N MET A 180 2.47 5.17 -9.62
CA MET A 180 3.64 4.42 -9.16
C MET A 180 4.64 5.28 -8.39
N THR A 181 4.80 6.58 -8.72
CA THR A 181 5.76 7.46 -8.04
C THR A 181 5.16 8.17 -6.83
N LEU A 182 3.95 8.69 -6.96
CA LEU A 182 3.31 9.58 -5.97
C LEU A 182 2.00 9.03 -5.40
N GLY A 183 1.55 7.86 -5.84
CA GLY A 183 0.34 7.20 -5.33
C GLY A 183 -0.98 7.80 -5.80
N GLU A 184 -0.95 8.64 -6.84
CA GLU A 184 -2.15 9.26 -7.40
C GLU A 184 -2.81 8.35 -8.45
N LYS A 185 -4.00 7.85 -8.14
CA LYS A 185 -4.71 6.83 -8.96
C LYS A 185 -5.96 7.36 -9.64
N SER A 186 -6.32 8.62 -9.44
CA SER A 186 -7.56 9.20 -9.99
C SER A 186 -7.54 9.23 -11.53
N GLN A 187 -6.35 9.33 -12.11
CA GLN A 187 -6.14 9.41 -13.56
C GLN A 187 -5.97 8.05 -14.27
N LEU A 188 -6.02 6.95 -13.51
CA LEU A 188 -5.94 5.61 -14.09
C LEU A 188 -7.30 5.19 -14.66
N ASP A 189 -7.33 4.78 -15.91
CA ASP A 189 -8.53 4.26 -16.56
C ASP A 189 -9.01 2.94 -15.94
N ALA A 190 -10.31 2.70 -16.00
CA ALA A 190 -10.91 1.49 -15.46
C ALA A 190 -10.45 0.22 -16.23
N SER A 191 -10.33 0.33 -17.56
CA SER A 191 -9.82 -0.75 -18.42
C SER A 191 -8.40 -1.15 -18.07
N LEU A 192 -7.52 -0.16 -17.86
CA LEU A 192 -6.15 -0.38 -17.45
C LEU A 192 -6.06 -1.07 -16.09
N LYS A 193 -6.85 -0.60 -15.10
CA LYS A 193 -6.93 -1.24 -13.79
C LYS A 193 -7.37 -2.70 -13.88
N GLU A 194 -8.32 -2.98 -14.76
CA GLU A 194 -8.81 -4.35 -14.97
C GLU A 194 -7.74 -5.24 -15.60
N THR A 195 -7.05 -4.79 -16.66
CA THR A 195 -5.91 -5.50 -17.27
C THR A 195 -4.86 -5.87 -16.23
N TYR A 196 -4.40 -4.89 -15.42
CA TYR A 196 -3.44 -5.15 -14.35
C TYR A 196 -3.96 -6.12 -13.29
N SER A 197 -5.27 -6.13 -13.05
CA SER A 197 -5.92 -7.04 -12.10
C SER A 197 -5.94 -8.47 -12.65
N GLN A 198 -6.30 -8.66 -13.91
CA GLN A 198 -6.35 -9.96 -14.57
C GLN A 198 -5.00 -10.66 -14.64
N VAL A 199 -3.94 -9.90 -14.93
CA VAL A 199 -2.57 -10.45 -14.99
C VAL A 199 -1.88 -10.55 -13.61
N GLY A 200 -2.55 -10.11 -12.53
CA GLY A 200 -2.00 -10.16 -11.15
C GLY A 200 -0.99 -9.05 -10.81
N ALA A 201 -0.91 -7.99 -11.63
CA ALA A 201 0.03 -6.88 -11.47
C ALA A 201 -0.54 -5.67 -10.71
N SER A 202 -1.76 -5.72 -10.19
CA SER A 202 -2.41 -4.59 -9.47
C SER A 202 -1.59 -4.06 -8.29
N HIS A 203 -0.76 -4.91 -7.68
CA HIS A 203 0.09 -4.54 -6.55
C HIS A 203 1.19 -3.53 -6.93
N VAL A 204 1.55 -3.41 -8.20
CA VAL A 204 2.56 -2.47 -8.71
C VAL A 204 1.95 -1.08 -8.92
N LEU A 205 0.66 -0.99 -9.32
CA LEU A 205 -0.07 0.28 -9.36
C LEU A 205 -0.36 0.85 -7.96
N ALA A 206 -0.22 0.03 -6.94
CA ALA A 206 -0.29 0.48 -5.55
C ALA A 206 1.12 0.72 -5.03
N LEU A 207 1.33 1.87 -4.38
CA LEU A 207 2.59 2.09 -3.67
C LEU A 207 2.83 0.94 -2.69
N SER A 208 3.98 0.31 -2.78
CA SER A 208 4.33 -0.92 -2.06
C SER A 208 5.66 -0.80 -1.33
N GLY A 209 6.01 -1.83 -0.57
CA GLY A 209 7.33 -1.94 0.06
C GLY A 209 8.48 -1.90 -0.93
N LEU A 210 8.29 -2.35 -2.18
CA LEU A 210 9.30 -2.27 -3.25
C LEU A 210 9.70 -0.80 -3.52
N HIS A 211 8.74 0.11 -3.58
CA HIS A 211 9.00 1.55 -3.80
C HIS A 211 9.88 2.14 -2.70
N LEU A 212 9.57 1.80 -1.43
CA LEU A 212 10.39 2.27 -0.32
C LEU A 212 11.77 1.63 -0.30
N MET A 213 11.89 0.36 -0.70
CA MET A 213 13.19 -0.30 -0.81
C MET A 213 14.07 0.33 -1.90
N ILE A 214 13.49 0.77 -3.01
CA ILE A 214 14.22 1.52 -4.06
C ILE A 214 14.73 2.84 -3.49
N ILE A 215 13.87 3.61 -2.82
CA ILE A 215 14.24 4.86 -2.16
C ILE A 215 15.33 4.61 -1.10
N TYR A 216 15.15 3.60 -0.25
CA TYR A 216 16.15 3.17 0.72
C TYR A 216 17.49 2.89 0.06
N THR A 217 17.51 2.13 -1.04
CA THR A 217 18.71 1.77 -1.76
C THR A 217 19.41 3.00 -2.33
N VAL A 218 18.66 3.88 -3.00
CA VAL A 218 19.22 5.12 -3.56
C VAL A 218 19.82 6.00 -2.46
N ILE A 219 19.11 6.24 -1.38
CA ILE A 219 19.62 7.07 -0.28
C ILE A 219 20.85 6.41 0.36
N SER A 220 20.84 5.09 0.53
CA SER A 220 21.96 4.36 1.13
C SER A 220 23.25 4.44 0.30
N LEU A 221 23.14 4.59 -1.03
CA LEU A 221 24.31 4.82 -1.91
C LEU A 221 24.99 6.16 -1.62
N PHE A 222 24.21 7.21 -1.32
CA PHE A 222 24.74 8.55 -1.06
C PHE A 222 25.19 8.75 0.39
N VAL A 223 24.55 8.08 1.34
CA VAL A 223 24.73 8.31 2.78
C VAL A 223 25.46 7.16 3.46
N GLY A 224 25.71 6.04 2.78
CA GLY A 224 26.26 4.79 3.30
C GLY A 224 27.72 4.86 3.78
N TRP A 225 28.19 6.00 4.27
CA TRP A 225 29.53 6.16 4.83
C TRP A 225 29.66 5.42 6.15
N ARG A 226 30.51 4.40 6.18
CA ARG A 226 30.77 3.56 7.37
C ARG A 226 31.11 4.39 8.62
N ARG A 227 31.71 5.57 8.46
CA ARG A 227 32.13 6.45 9.55
C ARG A 227 30.96 7.08 10.33
N PHE A 228 29.78 7.24 9.69
CA PHE A 228 28.60 7.89 10.28
C PHE A 228 27.37 6.99 10.23
N ARG A 229 27.53 5.71 10.54
CA ARG A 229 26.47 4.69 10.42
C ARG A 229 25.15 5.11 11.07
N THR A 230 25.20 5.64 12.30
CA THR A 230 23.99 6.07 13.02
C THR A 230 23.31 7.25 12.33
N ALA A 231 24.06 8.28 11.94
CA ALA A 231 23.52 9.44 11.24
C ALA A 231 22.91 9.03 9.87
N SER A 232 23.57 8.10 9.16
CA SER A 232 23.08 7.52 7.90
C SER A 232 21.74 6.82 8.10
N GLN A 233 21.59 5.99 9.12
CA GLN A 233 20.33 5.29 9.41
C GLN A 233 19.21 6.27 9.80
N VAL A 234 19.51 7.28 10.62
CA VAL A 234 18.54 8.32 10.98
C VAL A 234 18.08 9.07 9.73
N LEU A 235 18.99 9.47 8.85
CA LEU A 235 18.63 10.18 7.62
C LEU A 235 17.79 9.31 6.68
N ILE A 236 18.10 8.03 6.54
CA ILE A 236 17.31 7.09 5.76
C ILE A 236 15.88 6.99 6.33
N VAL A 237 15.74 6.80 7.64
CA VAL A 237 14.41 6.72 8.29
C VAL A 237 13.62 8.01 8.08
N LEU A 238 14.25 9.18 8.28
CA LEU A 238 13.60 10.47 8.04
C LEU A 238 13.14 10.63 6.58
N SER A 239 13.98 10.23 5.62
CA SER A 239 13.63 10.30 4.19
C SER A 239 12.47 9.36 3.83
N ILE A 240 12.44 8.16 4.40
CA ILE A 240 11.33 7.20 4.20
C ILE A 240 10.03 7.77 4.75
N TRP A 241 10.05 8.37 5.94
CA TRP A 241 8.85 9.01 6.50
C TRP A 241 8.46 10.28 5.73
N ALA A 242 9.41 11.09 5.27
CA ALA A 242 9.12 12.23 4.40
C ALA A 242 8.40 11.78 3.12
N PHE A 243 8.88 10.68 2.48
CA PHE A 243 8.18 10.09 1.35
C PHE A 243 6.80 9.54 1.73
N ALA A 244 6.66 8.89 2.88
CA ALA A 244 5.37 8.40 3.37
C ALA A 244 4.35 9.55 3.55
N PHE A 245 4.79 10.70 4.06
CA PHE A 245 3.96 11.91 4.13
C PHE A 245 3.63 12.45 2.73
N LEU A 246 4.60 12.49 1.81
CA LEU A 246 4.41 12.96 0.44
C LEU A 246 3.32 12.18 -0.29
N VAL A 247 3.25 10.87 -0.09
CA VAL A 247 2.24 10.00 -0.70
C VAL A 247 0.95 9.86 0.14
N GLY A 248 0.78 10.72 1.14
CA GLY A 248 -0.45 10.85 1.93
C GLY A 248 -0.64 9.79 3.01
N LEU A 249 0.44 9.16 3.50
CA LEU A 249 0.41 8.13 4.53
C LEU A 249 -0.47 6.93 4.14
N SER A 250 -0.38 6.49 2.88
CA SER A 250 -1.14 5.32 2.43
C SER A 250 -0.82 4.10 3.32
N PRO A 251 -1.80 3.26 3.69
CA PRO A 251 -1.59 2.18 4.67
C PRO A 251 -0.45 1.21 4.30
N SER A 252 -0.27 0.90 3.01
CA SER A 252 0.83 0.02 2.56
C SER A 252 2.21 0.65 2.74
N VAL A 253 2.34 1.95 2.45
CA VAL A 253 3.61 2.69 2.62
C VAL A 253 3.94 2.85 4.10
N VAL A 254 2.95 3.16 4.94
CA VAL A 254 3.13 3.27 6.40
C VAL A 254 3.63 1.95 6.99
N ARG A 255 3.05 0.80 6.59
CA ARG A 255 3.52 -0.52 7.03
C ARG A 255 4.99 -0.76 6.65
N ALA A 256 5.34 -0.50 5.39
CA ALA A 256 6.70 -0.67 4.91
C ALA A 256 7.67 0.31 5.60
N ALA A 257 7.27 1.56 5.82
CA ALA A 257 8.06 2.54 6.55
C ALA A 257 8.34 2.10 8.00
N PHE A 258 7.34 1.57 8.70
CA PHE A 258 7.53 0.97 10.02
C PHE A 258 8.50 -0.22 9.98
N MET A 259 8.30 -1.17 9.06
CA MET A 259 9.19 -2.34 8.92
C MET A 259 10.64 -1.92 8.66
N ILE A 260 10.87 -0.97 7.75
CA ILE A 260 12.21 -0.48 7.44
C ILE A 260 12.80 0.31 8.61
N SER A 261 12.01 1.11 9.33
CA SER A 261 12.46 1.84 10.52
C SER A 261 12.92 0.90 11.62
N ILE A 262 12.14 -0.16 11.89
CA ILE A 262 12.50 -1.19 12.87
C ILE A 262 13.76 -1.94 12.41
N TYR A 263 13.84 -2.30 11.13
CA TYR A 263 15.04 -2.92 10.57
C TYR A 263 16.28 -2.02 10.73
N ALA A 264 16.16 -0.72 10.42
CA ALA A 264 17.23 0.25 10.58
C ALA A 264 17.69 0.36 12.04
N LEU A 265 16.77 0.40 13.00
CA LEU A 265 17.08 0.40 14.43
C LEU A 265 17.80 -0.88 14.87
N LEU A 266 17.31 -2.05 14.45
CA LEU A 266 17.91 -3.34 14.77
C LEU A 266 19.30 -3.52 14.14
N SER A 267 19.52 -2.93 12.96
CA SER A 267 20.82 -2.96 12.27
C SER A 267 21.91 -2.20 13.02
N LEU A 268 21.55 -1.19 13.83
CA LEU A 268 22.48 -0.51 14.74
C LEU A 268 23.00 -1.47 15.84
N GLY A 269 22.19 -2.45 16.23
CA GLY A 269 22.54 -3.49 17.21
C GLY A 269 23.20 -4.75 16.61
N HIS A 270 23.80 -4.68 15.40
CA HIS A 270 24.44 -5.81 14.71
C HIS A 270 23.49 -6.98 14.33
N ARG A 271 22.21 -6.78 14.29
CA ARG A 271 21.22 -7.75 13.80
C ARG A 271 20.83 -7.40 12.35
N GLU A 272 21.38 -8.15 11.40
CA GLU A 272 21.32 -7.76 9.97
C GLU A 272 20.13 -8.35 9.19
N ARG A 273 19.23 -9.12 9.78
CA ARG A 273 18.17 -9.77 9.02
C ARG A 273 16.79 -9.43 9.57
N MET A 274 15.88 -9.05 8.65
CA MET A 274 14.47 -9.02 8.95
C MET A 274 14.02 -10.43 9.32
N SER A 275 13.48 -10.60 10.52
CA SER A 275 13.02 -11.89 11.04
C SER A 275 11.51 -11.88 11.19
N VAL A 276 10.93 -13.08 11.33
CA VAL A 276 9.52 -13.23 11.69
C VAL A 276 9.19 -12.43 12.96
N ASN A 277 10.11 -12.36 13.92
CA ASN A 277 9.93 -11.57 15.14
C ASN A 277 9.80 -10.06 14.85
N THR A 278 10.61 -9.53 13.92
CA THR A 278 10.52 -8.12 13.50
C THR A 278 9.17 -7.84 12.84
N LEU A 279 8.70 -8.75 11.98
CA LEU A 279 7.39 -8.66 11.35
C LEU A 279 6.27 -8.66 12.39
N MET A 280 6.31 -9.60 13.34
CA MET A 280 5.31 -9.72 14.43
C MET A 280 5.31 -8.49 15.33
N PHE A 281 6.50 -7.98 15.70
CA PHE A 281 6.61 -6.75 16.48
C PHE A 281 5.97 -5.55 15.75
N THR A 282 6.23 -5.41 14.44
CA THR A 282 5.60 -4.38 13.62
C THR A 282 4.07 -4.52 13.61
N ALA A 283 3.56 -5.77 13.47
CA ALA A 283 2.13 -6.02 13.51
C ALA A 283 1.51 -5.60 14.86
N ILE A 284 2.15 -5.94 15.97
CA ILE A 284 1.70 -5.58 17.32
C ILE A 284 1.62 -4.04 17.45
N VAL A 285 2.68 -3.32 17.08
CA VAL A 285 2.71 -1.85 17.17
C VAL A 285 1.58 -1.24 16.35
N MET A 286 1.35 -1.73 15.13
CA MET A 286 0.29 -1.21 14.26
C MET A 286 -1.11 -1.54 14.78
N LEU A 287 -1.33 -2.74 15.33
CA LEU A 287 -2.62 -3.14 15.90
C LEU A 287 -2.92 -2.39 17.20
N LEU A 288 -1.91 -2.07 18.01
CA LEU A 288 -2.07 -1.20 19.19
C LEU A 288 -2.45 0.23 18.79
N ALA A 289 -1.86 0.75 17.70
CA ALA A 289 -2.20 2.08 17.20
C ALA A 289 -3.61 2.14 16.57
N ASN A 290 -3.99 1.11 15.81
CA ASN A 290 -5.32 0.99 15.21
C ASN A 290 -5.77 -0.48 15.15
N PRO A 291 -6.53 -0.97 16.14
CA PRO A 291 -7.01 -2.34 16.18
C PRO A 291 -7.83 -2.76 14.95
N LEU A 292 -8.53 -1.82 14.32
CA LEU A 292 -9.34 -2.08 13.12
C LEU A 292 -8.49 -2.44 11.90
N SER A 293 -7.19 -2.16 11.92
CA SER A 293 -6.27 -2.53 10.83
C SER A 293 -6.27 -4.04 10.54
N LEU A 294 -6.59 -4.89 11.53
CA LEU A 294 -6.72 -6.34 11.31
C LEU A 294 -7.78 -6.68 10.26
N TYR A 295 -8.83 -5.89 10.17
CA TYR A 295 -9.91 -6.07 9.20
C TYR A 295 -9.65 -5.41 7.85
N ASP A 296 -8.55 -4.64 7.73
CA ASP A 296 -8.13 -4.05 6.47
C ASP A 296 -7.46 -5.11 5.58
N MET A 297 -8.04 -5.34 4.38
CA MET A 297 -7.53 -6.35 3.46
C MET A 297 -6.09 -6.04 3.02
N GLY A 298 -5.73 -4.76 2.91
CA GLY A 298 -4.37 -4.37 2.57
C GLY A 298 -3.38 -4.74 3.67
N PHE A 299 -3.77 -4.61 4.96
CA PHE A 299 -2.97 -5.08 6.08
C PHE A 299 -2.75 -6.59 6.01
N GLN A 300 -3.83 -7.36 5.84
CA GLN A 300 -3.76 -8.82 5.76
C GLN A 300 -2.87 -9.28 4.60
N LEU A 301 -3.10 -8.77 3.38
CA LEU A 301 -2.30 -9.12 2.20
C LEU A 301 -0.82 -8.79 2.38
N SER A 302 -0.51 -7.62 2.94
CA SER A 302 0.88 -7.19 3.12
C SER A 302 1.62 -8.05 4.14
N PHE A 303 1.02 -8.33 5.30
CA PHE A 303 1.66 -9.15 6.34
C PHE A 303 1.78 -10.61 5.90
N MET A 304 0.76 -11.16 5.23
CA MET A 304 0.82 -12.53 4.70
C MET A 304 1.85 -12.67 3.59
N ALA A 305 1.99 -11.68 2.71
CA ALA A 305 3.04 -11.68 1.68
C ALA A 305 4.44 -11.74 2.31
N VAL A 306 4.74 -10.82 3.24
CA VAL A 306 6.06 -10.76 3.90
C VAL A 306 6.32 -12.02 4.73
N LEU A 307 5.32 -12.52 5.48
CA LEU A 307 5.44 -13.75 6.25
C LEU A 307 5.78 -14.94 5.34
N ALA A 308 5.05 -15.09 4.24
CA ALA A 308 5.28 -16.17 3.29
C ALA A 308 6.66 -16.06 2.61
N ILE A 309 7.10 -14.84 2.26
CA ILE A 309 8.45 -14.61 1.74
C ILE A 309 9.51 -15.04 2.76
N LEU A 310 9.36 -14.63 4.03
CA LEU A 310 10.31 -14.99 5.09
C LEU A 310 10.38 -16.51 5.35
N LEU A 311 9.27 -17.21 5.19
CA LEU A 311 9.20 -18.65 5.45
C LEU A 311 9.60 -19.48 4.22
N PHE A 312 9.03 -19.18 3.04
CA PHE A 312 9.15 -20.03 1.86
C PHE A 312 10.30 -19.64 0.92
N CYS A 313 10.66 -18.34 0.80
CA CYS A 313 11.71 -17.92 -0.11
C CYS A 313 13.07 -18.60 0.18
N PRO A 314 13.56 -18.72 1.45
CA PRO A 314 14.78 -19.43 1.74
C PRO A 314 14.74 -20.92 1.39
N MET A 315 13.55 -21.54 1.45
CA MET A 315 13.38 -22.95 1.02
C MET A 315 13.49 -23.08 -0.50
N LEU A 316 12.80 -22.18 -1.23
CA LEU A 316 12.81 -22.18 -2.69
C LEU A 316 14.19 -21.86 -3.26
N GLU A 317 14.91 -20.89 -2.69
CA GLU A 317 16.27 -20.52 -3.12
C GLU A 317 17.24 -21.70 -3.09
N ARG A 318 17.11 -22.60 -2.10
CA ARG A 318 17.98 -23.77 -1.93
C ARG A 318 17.68 -24.91 -2.92
N LEU A 319 16.60 -24.84 -3.71
CA LEU A 319 16.30 -25.84 -4.74
C LEU A 319 17.35 -25.80 -5.86
N ILE A 320 17.94 -24.65 -6.17
CA ILE A 320 19.07 -24.55 -7.08
C ILE A 320 20.36 -24.47 -6.26
N PRO A 321 21.34 -25.36 -6.50
CA PRO A 321 22.62 -25.37 -5.81
C PRO A 321 23.35 -24.03 -5.94
N LEU A 322 24.01 -23.61 -4.84
CA LEU A 322 24.65 -22.30 -4.75
C LEU A 322 25.75 -22.10 -5.81
N HIS A 323 26.49 -23.19 -6.18
CA HIS A 323 27.54 -23.09 -7.19
C HIS A 323 26.99 -22.67 -8.55
N ILE A 324 25.81 -23.21 -8.98
CA ILE A 324 25.16 -22.85 -10.25
C ILE A 324 24.70 -21.39 -10.22
N GLN A 325 24.17 -20.93 -9.07
CA GLN A 325 23.76 -19.53 -8.89
C GLN A 325 24.93 -18.56 -8.90
N MET A 326 26.13 -18.99 -8.48
CA MET A 326 27.32 -18.14 -8.47
C MET A 326 28.00 -18.05 -9.84
N GLU A 327 27.94 -19.10 -10.64
CA GLU A 327 28.46 -19.11 -12.02
C GLU A 327 27.68 -18.18 -12.95
N HIS A 328 26.34 -18.08 -12.76
CA HIS A 328 25.47 -17.31 -13.64
C HIS A 328 24.68 -16.25 -12.86
N ARG A 329 25.19 -15.02 -12.78
CA ARG A 329 24.54 -13.90 -12.05
C ARG A 329 23.11 -13.61 -12.53
N TRP A 330 22.84 -13.74 -13.82
CA TRP A 330 21.51 -13.55 -14.38
C TRP A 330 20.53 -14.62 -13.89
N LEU A 331 20.98 -15.89 -13.82
CA LEU A 331 20.17 -17.00 -13.30
C LEU A 331 19.84 -16.79 -11.83
N LYS A 332 20.80 -16.32 -11.03
CA LYS A 332 20.55 -15.96 -9.62
C LYS A 332 19.49 -14.88 -9.47
N ALA A 333 19.54 -13.82 -10.29
CA ALA A 333 18.55 -12.75 -10.26
C ALA A 333 17.16 -13.24 -10.67
N LEU A 334 17.07 -14.01 -11.75
CA LEU A 334 15.83 -14.59 -12.24
C LEU A 334 15.22 -15.57 -11.23
N TRP A 335 16.04 -16.45 -10.66
CA TRP A 335 15.61 -17.40 -9.64
C TRP A 335 15.17 -16.71 -8.36
N GLY A 336 15.88 -15.68 -7.91
CA GLY A 336 15.49 -14.88 -6.76
C GLY A 336 14.12 -14.23 -6.96
N LEU A 337 13.88 -13.64 -8.14
CA LEU A 337 12.58 -13.06 -8.49
C LEU A 337 11.46 -14.12 -8.51
N THR A 338 11.75 -15.31 -9.04
CA THR A 338 10.85 -16.48 -9.04
C THR A 338 10.50 -16.87 -7.60
N CYS A 339 11.51 -17.05 -6.74
CA CYS A 339 11.31 -17.46 -5.35
C CYS A 339 10.46 -16.46 -4.57
N VAL A 340 10.75 -15.16 -4.70
CA VAL A 340 9.98 -14.10 -4.03
C VAL A 340 8.54 -14.08 -4.55
N SER A 341 8.33 -14.17 -5.88
CA SER A 341 7.00 -14.16 -6.49
C SER A 341 6.16 -15.36 -6.07
N LEU A 342 6.73 -16.57 -6.10
CA LEU A 342 6.05 -17.79 -5.66
C LEU A 342 5.72 -17.74 -4.16
N ALA A 343 6.69 -17.35 -3.33
CA ALA A 343 6.50 -17.27 -1.88
C ALA A 343 5.40 -16.26 -1.54
N ALA A 344 5.42 -15.06 -2.14
CA ALA A 344 4.38 -14.06 -1.95
C ALA A 344 3.00 -14.58 -2.38
N GLN A 345 2.93 -15.27 -3.52
CA GLN A 345 1.69 -15.82 -4.04
C GLN A 345 1.11 -16.90 -3.13
N ILE A 346 1.94 -17.81 -2.56
CA ILE A 346 1.50 -18.79 -1.56
C ILE A 346 0.81 -18.10 -0.38
N GLY A 347 1.34 -16.98 0.09
CA GLY A 347 0.74 -16.24 1.20
C GLY A 347 -0.49 -15.43 0.82
N THR A 348 -0.56 -14.88 -0.38
CA THR A 348 -1.60 -13.92 -0.74
C THR A 348 -2.74 -14.51 -1.57
N ALA A 349 -2.49 -15.57 -2.36
CA ALA A 349 -3.51 -16.14 -3.24
C ALA A 349 -4.81 -16.53 -2.53
N PRO A 350 -4.80 -17.18 -1.34
CA PRO A 350 -6.05 -17.51 -0.67
C PRO A 350 -6.87 -16.28 -0.29
N LEU A 351 -6.22 -15.19 0.15
CA LEU A 351 -6.88 -13.93 0.46
C LEU A 351 -7.39 -13.21 -0.79
N ILE A 352 -6.62 -13.23 -1.87
CA ILE A 352 -7.04 -12.63 -3.16
C ILE A 352 -8.28 -13.36 -3.67
N ALA A 353 -8.27 -14.70 -3.67
CA ALA A 353 -9.42 -15.50 -4.05
C ALA A 353 -10.64 -15.24 -3.14
N TYR A 354 -10.42 -15.09 -1.83
CA TYR A 354 -11.48 -14.80 -0.85
C TYR A 354 -12.12 -13.43 -1.06
N TYR A 355 -11.31 -12.36 -1.23
CA TYR A 355 -11.83 -10.99 -1.32
C TYR A 355 -12.28 -10.59 -2.71
N PHE A 356 -11.55 -11.02 -3.75
CA PHE A 356 -11.75 -10.58 -5.13
C PHE A 356 -12.35 -11.66 -6.03
N GLY A 357 -12.47 -12.90 -5.55
CA GLY A 357 -13.06 -14.00 -6.32
C GLY A 357 -12.26 -14.42 -7.56
N ARG A 358 -10.98 -14.06 -7.63
CA ARG A 358 -10.13 -14.33 -8.81
C ARG A 358 -8.73 -14.78 -8.44
N PHE A 359 -8.09 -15.47 -9.39
CA PHE A 359 -6.69 -15.91 -9.31
C PHE A 359 -6.00 -15.73 -10.66
N ALA A 360 -4.94 -14.92 -10.70
CA ALA A 360 -4.13 -14.72 -11.89
C ALA A 360 -3.17 -15.90 -12.08
N THR A 361 -3.28 -16.63 -13.18
CA THR A 361 -2.45 -17.84 -13.42
C THR A 361 -1.06 -17.48 -13.95
N TRP A 362 -0.97 -16.42 -14.76
CA TRP A 362 0.27 -15.94 -15.37
C TRP A 362 1.02 -14.90 -14.52
N PHE A 363 0.72 -14.83 -13.21
CA PHE A 363 1.34 -13.86 -12.29
C PHE A 363 2.87 -13.89 -12.32
N LEU A 364 3.48 -15.06 -12.53
CA LEU A 364 4.93 -15.19 -12.58
C LEU A 364 5.51 -14.50 -13.83
N LEU A 365 4.89 -14.70 -14.99
CA LEU A 365 5.28 -14.05 -16.25
C LEU A 365 5.08 -12.53 -16.13
N SER A 366 3.95 -12.11 -15.59
CA SER A 366 3.66 -10.68 -15.34
C SER A 366 4.70 -10.05 -14.41
N ASN A 367 5.11 -10.75 -13.34
CA ASN A 367 6.11 -10.25 -12.40
C ASN A 367 7.50 -10.12 -13.04
N PHE A 368 7.87 -11.01 -13.96
CA PHE A 368 9.13 -10.91 -14.71
C PHE A 368 9.18 -9.65 -15.60
N VAL A 369 8.04 -9.21 -16.09
CA VAL A 369 7.93 -7.98 -16.89
C VAL A 369 7.81 -6.76 -16.00
N VAL A 370 6.85 -6.77 -15.08
CA VAL A 370 6.43 -5.56 -14.35
C VAL A 370 7.46 -5.13 -13.32
N ILE A 371 8.05 -6.05 -12.55
CA ILE A 371 8.96 -5.67 -11.45
C ILE A 371 10.22 -4.98 -11.96
N PRO A 372 10.93 -5.49 -12.99
CA PRO A 372 12.09 -4.78 -13.55
C PRO A 372 11.73 -3.45 -14.20
N LEU A 373 10.65 -3.40 -15.00
CA LEU A 373 10.25 -2.16 -15.69
C LEU A 373 9.75 -1.11 -14.69
N ALA A 374 8.97 -1.50 -13.68
CA ALA A 374 8.55 -0.62 -12.60
C ALA A 374 9.74 -0.06 -11.81
N THR A 375 10.74 -0.90 -11.55
CA THR A 375 11.97 -0.47 -10.88
C THR A 375 12.73 0.56 -11.71
N LEU A 376 12.87 0.32 -13.01
CA LEU A 376 13.51 1.26 -13.93
C LEU A 376 12.74 2.58 -14.04
N LEU A 377 11.40 2.50 -14.13
CA LEU A 377 10.51 3.66 -14.15
C LEU A 377 10.71 4.53 -12.89
N LEU A 378 10.77 3.91 -11.72
CA LEU A 378 10.97 4.64 -10.46
C LEU A 378 12.34 5.31 -10.38
N TYR A 379 13.41 4.68 -10.87
CA TYR A 379 14.72 5.31 -10.95
C TYR A 379 14.70 6.50 -11.91
N LEU A 380 14.12 6.35 -13.10
CA LEU A 380 14.01 7.44 -14.07
C LEU A 380 13.16 8.60 -13.55
N ALA A 381 12.06 8.29 -12.86
CA ALA A 381 11.21 9.31 -12.23
C ALA A 381 11.99 10.08 -11.15
N LEU A 382 12.80 9.41 -10.35
CA LEU A 382 13.65 10.08 -9.36
C LEU A 382 14.72 10.94 -10.03
N ILE A 383 15.38 10.44 -11.08
CA ILE A 383 16.38 11.19 -11.86
C ILE A 383 15.71 12.40 -12.52
N SER A 384 14.48 12.28 -13.05
CA SER A 384 13.76 13.40 -13.66
C SER A 384 13.54 14.56 -12.68
N ILE A 385 13.24 14.27 -11.42
CA ILE A 385 13.12 15.29 -10.37
C ILE A 385 14.48 15.95 -10.09
N CYS A 386 15.55 15.16 -10.08
CA CYS A 386 16.91 15.66 -9.84
C CYS A 386 17.51 16.45 -11.02
N THR A 387 16.96 16.35 -12.22
CA THR A 387 17.48 16.99 -13.44
C THR A 387 16.57 18.08 -13.98
N CYS A 388 15.64 18.56 -13.19
CA CYS A 388 14.60 19.51 -13.58
C CYS A 388 15.12 20.84 -14.16
N TRP A 389 16.39 21.21 -13.87
CA TRP A 389 17.04 22.40 -14.40
C TRP A 389 17.69 22.23 -15.80
N TRP A 390 17.77 21.00 -16.34
CA TRP A 390 18.39 20.68 -17.61
C TRP A 390 17.35 20.18 -18.62
N SER A 391 16.80 21.09 -19.41
CA SER A 391 15.63 20.85 -20.30
C SER A 391 15.84 19.67 -21.26
N ASP A 392 17.02 19.57 -21.90
CA ASP A 392 17.27 18.55 -22.93
C ASP A 392 17.36 17.14 -22.29
N LEU A 393 18.06 17.03 -21.17
CA LEU A 393 18.15 15.78 -20.41
C LEU A 393 16.80 15.38 -19.85
N GLN A 394 16.02 16.35 -19.37
CA GLN A 394 14.65 16.16 -18.90
C GLN A 394 13.76 15.58 -19.99
N ALA A 395 13.77 16.18 -21.19
CA ALA A 395 12.96 15.71 -22.32
C ALA A 395 13.32 14.26 -22.71
N LEU A 396 14.62 13.92 -22.69
CA LEU A 396 15.07 12.54 -22.95
C LEU A 396 14.54 11.56 -21.89
N ILE A 397 14.63 11.92 -20.61
CA ILE A 397 14.16 11.06 -19.49
C ILE A 397 12.66 10.87 -19.56
N VAL A 398 11.90 11.94 -19.84
CA VAL A 398 10.43 11.87 -19.97
C VAL A 398 10.01 10.99 -21.15
N THR A 399 10.73 11.10 -22.27
CA THR A 399 10.51 10.23 -23.43
C THR A 399 10.78 8.78 -23.10
N ALA A 400 11.88 8.48 -22.38
CA ALA A 400 12.20 7.14 -21.92
C ALA A 400 11.16 6.59 -20.94
N LEU A 401 10.69 7.42 -19.98
CA LEU A 401 9.60 7.08 -19.06
C LEU A 401 8.34 6.67 -19.80
N SER A 402 7.91 7.50 -20.74
CA SER A 402 6.70 7.25 -21.55
C SER A 402 6.83 5.98 -22.37
N ALA A 403 8.00 5.76 -23.00
CA ALA A 403 8.27 4.56 -23.78
C ALA A 403 8.22 3.28 -22.91
N ILE A 404 8.78 3.32 -21.71
CA ILE A 404 8.75 2.19 -20.77
C ILE A 404 7.32 1.88 -20.35
N VAL A 405 6.50 2.89 -20.06
CA VAL A 405 5.10 2.70 -19.70
C VAL A 405 4.32 2.05 -20.83
N VAL A 406 4.44 2.59 -22.07
CA VAL A 406 3.76 2.03 -23.24
C VAL A 406 4.20 0.58 -23.48
N PHE A 407 5.50 0.32 -23.40
CA PHE A 407 6.03 -1.02 -23.56
C PHE A 407 5.51 -1.99 -22.49
N MET A 408 5.48 -1.57 -21.24
CA MET A 408 4.97 -2.35 -20.12
C MET A 408 3.47 -2.66 -20.30
N ASN A 409 2.66 -1.65 -20.69
CA ASN A 409 1.23 -1.84 -20.93
C ASN A 409 0.96 -2.83 -22.08
N ASN A 410 1.64 -2.67 -23.22
CA ASN A 410 1.48 -3.58 -24.35
C ASN A 410 1.84 -5.03 -24.00
N LEU A 411 2.91 -5.25 -23.21
CA LEU A 411 3.26 -6.57 -22.74
C LEU A 411 2.19 -7.15 -21.80
N LEU A 412 1.68 -6.37 -20.87
CA LEU A 412 0.64 -6.82 -19.94
C LEU A 412 -0.68 -7.08 -20.65
N GLU A 413 -1.04 -6.25 -21.63
CA GLU A 413 -2.19 -6.48 -22.49
C GLU A 413 -2.03 -7.78 -23.28
N GLY A 414 -0.84 -8.02 -23.86
CA GLY A 414 -0.52 -9.29 -24.51
C GLY A 414 -0.68 -10.50 -23.58
N ILE A 415 -0.23 -10.38 -22.31
CA ILE A 415 -0.41 -11.43 -21.30
C ILE A 415 -1.88 -11.61 -20.94
N SER A 416 -2.68 -10.54 -20.88
CA SER A 416 -4.10 -10.61 -20.55
C SER A 416 -4.93 -11.39 -21.58
N HIS A 417 -4.47 -11.45 -22.82
CA HIS A 417 -5.10 -12.23 -23.90
C HIS A 417 -4.70 -13.71 -23.90
N LEU A 418 -3.77 -14.13 -23.04
CA LEU A 418 -3.41 -15.56 -22.94
C LEU A 418 -4.58 -16.39 -22.37
N PRO A 419 -4.72 -17.64 -22.81
CA PRO A 419 -5.79 -18.50 -22.30
C PRO A 419 -5.68 -18.67 -20.80
N LEU A 420 -6.83 -18.67 -20.13
CA LEU A 420 -6.92 -18.81 -18.68
C LEU A 420 -6.07 -17.78 -17.89
N CYS A 421 -5.94 -16.54 -18.39
CA CYS A 421 -5.14 -15.51 -17.74
C CYS A 421 -5.59 -15.25 -16.30
N SER A 422 -6.89 -15.27 -16.07
CA SER A 422 -7.50 -15.16 -14.74
C SER A 422 -8.57 -16.23 -14.58
N ILE A 423 -8.55 -16.93 -13.46
CA ILE A 423 -9.65 -17.80 -13.03
C ILE A 423 -10.57 -16.94 -12.18
N GLU A 424 -11.80 -16.72 -12.63
CA GLU A 424 -12.80 -15.92 -11.97
C GLU A 424 -13.91 -16.76 -11.34
N GLY A 425 -14.77 -16.15 -10.49
CA GLY A 425 -15.88 -16.82 -9.86
C GLY A 425 -15.47 -17.74 -8.70
N ILE A 426 -14.31 -17.53 -8.10
CA ILE A 426 -13.87 -18.29 -6.94
C ILE A 426 -14.59 -17.77 -5.70
N HIS A 427 -15.46 -18.60 -5.10
CA HIS A 427 -16.18 -18.27 -3.87
C HIS A 427 -15.66 -19.10 -2.71
N LEU A 428 -14.79 -18.52 -1.88
CA LEU A 428 -14.27 -19.16 -0.68
C LEU A 428 -15.06 -18.70 0.55
N SER A 429 -15.51 -19.65 1.38
CA SER A 429 -16.00 -19.34 2.71
C SER A 429 -14.85 -19.04 3.68
N THR A 430 -15.13 -18.36 4.79
CA THR A 430 -14.14 -18.08 5.85
C THR A 430 -13.52 -19.37 6.40
N LEU A 431 -14.32 -20.44 6.52
CA LEU A 431 -13.84 -21.76 6.98
C LEU A 431 -12.86 -22.37 5.98
N GLN A 432 -13.19 -22.35 4.68
CA GLN A 432 -12.29 -22.84 3.62
C GLN A 432 -10.96 -22.05 3.61
N LEU A 433 -11.03 -20.72 3.74
CA LEU A 433 -9.83 -19.88 3.86
C LEU A 433 -8.96 -20.33 5.05
N GLY A 434 -9.57 -20.56 6.21
CA GLY A 434 -8.87 -21.07 7.40
C GLY A 434 -8.22 -22.44 7.15
N CYS A 435 -8.94 -23.38 6.52
CA CYS A 435 -8.41 -24.71 6.17
C CYS A 435 -7.22 -24.61 5.19
N ILE A 436 -7.28 -23.72 4.19
CA ILE A 436 -6.18 -23.54 3.24
C ILE A 436 -4.93 -23.03 3.99
N TYR A 437 -5.03 -22.04 4.88
CA TYR A 437 -3.89 -21.59 5.65
C TYR A 437 -3.35 -22.63 6.63
N LEU A 438 -4.21 -23.45 7.22
CA LEU A 438 -3.78 -24.61 8.04
C LEU A 438 -3.01 -25.63 7.20
N LEU A 439 -3.45 -25.91 5.96
CA LEU A 439 -2.73 -26.79 5.04
C LEU A 439 -1.38 -26.20 4.63
N ILE A 440 -1.30 -24.93 4.30
CA ILE A 440 -0.04 -24.23 3.99
C ILE A 440 0.92 -24.29 5.19
N GLY A 441 0.44 -23.98 6.38
CA GLY A 441 1.25 -24.00 7.60
C GLY A 441 1.73 -25.40 7.97
N SER A 442 0.85 -26.40 7.91
CA SER A 442 1.23 -27.82 8.18
C SER A 442 2.21 -28.34 7.14
N GLY A 443 2.00 -28.00 5.86
CA GLY A 443 2.94 -28.33 4.78
C GLY A 443 4.33 -27.73 5.01
N TYR A 444 4.40 -26.46 5.41
CA TYR A 444 5.66 -25.82 5.80
C TYR A 444 6.36 -26.54 6.94
N VAL A 445 5.63 -26.90 8.02
CA VAL A 445 6.18 -27.61 9.17
C VAL A 445 6.70 -28.99 8.74
N LEU A 446 5.92 -29.76 7.99
CA LEU A 446 6.32 -31.07 7.50
C LEU A 446 7.59 -31.00 6.64
N LEU A 447 7.65 -30.06 5.70
CA LEU A 447 8.83 -29.87 4.84
C LEU A 447 10.05 -29.46 5.70
N SER A 448 9.88 -28.59 6.67
CA SER A 448 10.97 -28.14 7.55
C SER A 448 11.50 -29.26 8.48
N LEU A 449 10.65 -30.21 8.85
CA LEU A 449 11.03 -31.39 9.68
C LEU A 449 11.72 -32.46 8.82
N ARG A 450 11.20 -32.73 7.62
CA ARG A 450 11.73 -33.79 6.74
C ARG A 450 13.07 -33.41 6.11
N TYR A 451 13.28 -32.13 5.88
CA TYR A 451 14.48 -31.61 5.22
C TYR A 451 15.16 -30.56 6.12
N PRO A 452 16.01 -30.95 7.07
CA PRO A 452 16.72 -30.02 7.96
C PRO A 452 17.59 -28.98 7.23
N ARG A 453 17.93 -29.28 5.97
CA ARG A 453 18.63 -28.31 5.09
C ARG A 453 17.80 -27.07 4.77
N PHE A 454 16.50 -27.10 5.01
CA PHE A 454 15.59 -25.95 4.78
C PHE A 454 15.35 -25.09 6.03
N ARG A 455 16.03 -25.40 7.14
CA ARG A 455 16.01 -24.58 8.38
C ARG A 455 17.00 -23.41 8.34
#